data_3aa47670b35e5687af6422f7057ef954
#
_entry.id   3aa47670b35e5687af6422f7057ef954
#
_cell.length_a   1.000
_cell.length_b   1.000
_cell.length_c   1.000
_cell.angle_alpha   90.00
_cell.angle_beta   90.00
_cell.angle_gamma   90.00
#
_symmetry.space_group_name_H-M   'P 1'
#
loop_
_entity.id
_entity.type
_entity.pdbx_description
1 polymer ?
#
loop_
_entity_poly.entity_id
_entity_poly.type
_entity_poly.pdbx_seq_one_letter_code
_entity_poly.pdbx_strand_id
1 'polypeptide(L)'
;AEFGINIRLFYYIGSLLNNIQGEKYIDACFKEIGTHILQGTLDTIQFHKECKIQKEEHTVCLPLRVNWGGGWSDTPPYCNENGGTVLNAAISLNGDLPVKVTLRKLKEEKIVFDSRDMDTHGEFTEIKELQNCSDPYDPFALQKAALLVCGIIPKKGNDLKEILHRLGGGIFMSTEVVNVPKGSGLGTSSILAGACVKALFDSVGITYTQEDIYDHVLC
;
A
#
# COMPACT_ATOMS: atom_id res chain seq x y z
N ALA A 1 -8.76 -25.22 -7.53
CA ALA A 1 -8.31 -26.01 -8.71
C ALA A 1 -8.58 -25.27 -10.01
N GLU A 2 -9.74 -24.64 -10.17
CA GLU A 2 -10.16 -23.93 -11.40
C GLU A 2 -9.30 -22.70 -11.71
N PHE A 3 -8.99 -21.88 -10.71
CA PHE A 3 -8.12 -20.71 -10.82
C PHE A 3 -6.75 -21.06 -11.42
N GLY A 4 -6.06 -22.06 -10.87
CA GLY A 4 -4.73 -22.44 -11.36
C GLY A 4 -4.74 -22.99 -12.78
N ILE A 5 -5.85 -23.56 -13.24
CA ILE A 5 -6.01 -24.04 -14.63
C ILE A 5 -6.20 -22.85 -15.57
N ASN A 6 -7.03 -21.88 -15.21
CA ASN A 6 -7.33 -20.71 -16.03
C ASN A 6 -6.09 -19.85 -16.29
N ILE A 7 -5.31 -19.54 -15.26
CA ILE A 7 -4.08 -18.73 -15.45
C ILE A 7 -3.04 -19.44 -16.33
N ARG A 8 -2.85 -20.75 -16.15
CA ARG A 8 -1.93 -21.53 -17.01
C ARG A 8 -2.41 -21.57 -18.45
N LEU A 9 -3.70 -21.73 -18.67
CA LEU A 9 -4.31 -21.75 -19.99
C LEU A 9 -4.16 -20.38 -20.68
N PHE A 10 -4.48 -19.29 -20.01
CA PHE A 10 -4.32 -17.94 -20.55
C PHE A 10 -2.85 -17.65 -20.91
N TYR A 11 -1.93 -17.95 -20.00
CA TYR A 11 -0.51 -17.73 -20.26
C TYR A 11 -0.01 -18.57 -21.46
N TYR A 12 -0.42 -19.85 -21.53
CA TYR A 12 -0.05 -20.75 -22.61
C TYR A 12 -0.60 -20.31 -23.97
N ILE A 13 -1.87 -19.94 -24.04
CA ILE A 13 -2.49 -19.39 -25.27
C ILE A 13 -1.78 -18.10 -25.66
N GLY A 14 -1.54 -17.20 -24.72
CA GLY A 14 -0.87 -15.94 -24.99
C GLY A 14 0.53 -16.11 -25.56
N SER A 15 1.31 -17.04 -24.99
CA SER A 15 2.67 -17.35 -25.48
C SER A 15 2.68 -18.03 -26.84
N LEU A 16 1.68 -18.84 -27.18
CA LEU A 16 1.58 -19.48 -28.48
C LEU A 16 1.20 -18.51 -29.61
N LEU A 17 0.33 -17.55 -29.34
CA LEU A 17 -0.17 -16.62 -30.36
C LEU A 17 0.89 -15.58 -30.77
N ASN A 18 1.77 -15.20 -29.85
CA ASN A 18 2.91 -14.29 -30.04
C ASN A 18 2.58 -13.03 -30.89
N ASN A 19 1.42 -12.44 -30.65
CA ASN A 19 0.92 -11.25 -31.35
C ASN A 19 0.02 -10.43 -30.38
N ILE A 20 -0.58 -9.35 -30.89
CA ILE A 20 -1.50 -8.47 -30.10
C ILE A 20 -2.64 -9.26 -29.44
N GLN A 21 -3.12 -10.33 -30.06
CA GLN A 21 -4.12 -11.20 -29.43
C GLN A 21 -3.52 -12.02 -28.29
N GLY A 22 -2.28 -12.48 -28.44
CA GLY A 22 -1.54 -13.18 -27.38
C GLY A 22 -1.33 -12.29 -26.15
N GLU A 23 -0.97 -11.03 -26.33
CA GLU A 23 -0.82 -10.05 -25.24
C GLU A 23 -2.11 -9.93 -24.40
N LYS A 24 -3.28 -9.90 -25.03
CA LYS A 24 -4.56 -9.86 -24.30
C LYS A 24 -4.77 -11.05 -23.38
N TYR A 25 -4.32 -12.23 -23.77
CA TYR A 25 -4.41 -13.41 -22.89
C TYR A 25 -3.40 -13.37 -21.76
N ILE A 26 -2.21 -12.84 -22.01
CA ILE A 26 -1.20 -12.63 -20.97
C ILE A 26 -1.71 -11.59 -19.95
N ASP A 27 -2.25 -10.47 -20.42
CA ASP A 27 -2.85 -9.45 -19.57
C ASP A 27 -4.03 -10.01 -18.74
N ALA A 28 -4.89 -10.83 -19.36
CA ALA A 28 -5.98 -11.51 -18.67
C ALA A 28 -5.48 -12.45 -17.58
N CYS A 29 -4.36 -13.17 -17.83
CA CYS A 29 -3.72 -14.03 -16.84
C CYS A 29 -3.26 -13.22 -15.61
N PHE A 30 -2.52 -12.14 -15.82
CA PHE A 30 -2.03 -11.30 -14.72
C PHE A 30 -3.16 -10.57 -14.00
N LYS A 31 -4.19 -10.15 -14.72
CA LYS A 31 -5.39 -9.56 -14.13
C LYS A 31 -6.13 -10.54 -13.22
N GLU A 32 -6.25 -11.80 -13.62
CA GLU A 32 -6.87 -12.85 -12.82
C GLU A 32 -6.07 -13.12 -11.54
N ILE A 33 -4.73 -13.19 -11.66
CA ILE A 33 -3.83 -13.33 -10.50
C ILE A 33 -4.01 -12.14 -9.55
N GLY A 34 -3.94 -10.92 -10.04
CA GLY A 34 -4.11 -9.71 -9.25
C GLY A 34 -5.46 -9.66 -8.54
N THR A 35 -6.54 -10.01 -9.26
CA THR A 35 -7.90 -10.06 -8.69
C THR A 35 -7.98 -11.09 -7.56
N HIS A 36 -7.38 -12.26 -7.75
CA HIS A 36 -7.40 -13.33 -6.74
C HIS A 36 -6.61 -12.96 -5.48
N ILE A 37 -5.44 -12.37 -5.66
CA ILE A 37 -4.62 -11.86 -4.54
C ILE A 37 -5.39 -10.77 -3.79
N LEU A 38 -5.86 -9.75 -4.50
CA LEU A 38 -6.58 -8.63 -3.92
C LEU A 38 -7.84 -9.11 -3.17
N GLN A 39 -8.58 -10.06 -3.73
CA GLN A 39 -9.79 -10.58 -3.11
C GLN A 39 -9.48 -11.36 -1.84
N GLY A 40 -8.46 -12.23 -1.86
CA GLY A 40 -7.99 -12.96 -0.68
C GLY A 40 -7.54 -12.02 0.44
N THR A 41 -6.76 -11.02 0.11
CA THR A 41 -6.28 -9.99 1.03
C THR A 41 -7.43 -9.17 1.62
N LEU A 42 -8.25 -8.63 0.76
CA LEU A 42 -9.37 -7.82 1.19
C LEU A 42 -10.36 -8.60 2.08
N ASP A 43 -10.51 -9.91 1.95
CA ASP A 43 -11.41 -10.72 2.78
C ASP A 43 -10.92 -10.87 4.23
N THR A 44 -9.66 -10.60 4.51
CA THR A 44 -9.09 -10.62 5.86
C THR A 44 -9.18 -9.26 6.57
N ILE A 45 -9.40 -8.17 5.83
CA ILE A 45 -9.41 -6.81 6.41
C ILE A 45 -10.67 -6.56 7.21
N GLN A 46 -10.48 -6.13 8.44
CA GLN A 46 -11.53 -5.75 9.36
C GLN A 46 -11.79 -4.24 9.30
N PHE A 47 -13.04 -3.85 8.99
CA PHE A 47 -13.43 -2.44 9.02
C PHE A 47 -13.65 -1.95 10.44
N HIS A 48 -12.90 -0.92 10.86
CA HIS A 48 -12.94 -0.36 12.20
C HIS A 48 -14.04 0.69 12.34
N LYS A 49 -15.27 0.23 12.60
CA LYS A 49 -16.46 1.12 12.73
C LYS A 49 -16.40 2.10 13.88
N GLU A 50 -15.63 1.81 14.92
CA GLU A 50 -15.61 2.61 16.16
C GLU A 50 -14.39 3.55 16.25
N CYS A 51 -13.46 3.52 15.29
CA CYS A 51 -12.27 4.35 15.35
C CYS A 51 -12.59 5.84 15.14
N LYS A 52 -11.83 6.70 15.81
CA LYS A 52 -11.91 8.16 15.70
C LYS A 52 -10.52 8.75 15.63
N ILE A 53 -10.37 9.83 14.88
CA ILE A 53 -9.12 10.57 14.83
C ILE A 53 -8.86 11.19 16.21
N GLN A 54 -7.81 10.72 16.89
CA GLN A 54 -7.42 11.13 18.24
C GLN A 54 -6.36 12.23 18.25
N LYS A 55 -5.62 12.39 17.16
CA LYS A 55 -4.52 13.37 17.03
C LYS A 55 -4.85 14.38 15.94
N GLU A 56 -4.68 15.67 16.25
CA GLU A 56 -4.87 16.75 15.26
C GLU A 56 -3.81 16.67 14.17
N GLU A 57 -2.56 16.33 14.53
CA GLU A 57 -1.46 16.08 13.61
C GLU A 57 -0.54 14.98 14.17
N HIS A 58 -0.05 14.12 13.30
CA HIS A 58 0.91 13.08 13.64
C HIS A 58 1.87 12.82 12.48
N THR A 59 3.16 12.75 12.78
CA THR A 59 4.20 12.48 11.78
C THR A 59 4.98 11.22 12.17
N VAL A 60 5.12 10.31 11.22
CA VAL A 60 5.96 9.13 11.31
C VAL A 60 7.17 9.34 10.42
N CYS A 61 8.37 9.13 10.97
CA CYS A 61 9.62 9.14 10.23
C CYS A 61 10.28 7.77 10.32
N LEU A 62 10.69 7.20 9.19
CA LEU A 62 11.33 5.89 9.13
C LEU A 62 12.69 5.96 8.40
N PRO A 63 13.63 5.07 8.76
CA PRO A 63 14.92 4.92 8.10
C PRO A 63 14.76 4.33 6.70
N LEU A 64 15.83 4.36 5.93
CA LEU A 64 15.98 3.54 4.73
C LEU A 64 16.54 2.16 5.07
N ARG A 65 16.45 1.26 4.09
CA ARG A 65 17.03 -0.08 4.18
C ARG A 65 18.12 -0.25 3.12
N VAL A 66 19.31 -0.67 3.55
CA VAL A 66 20.37 -1.12 2.66
C VAL A 66 20.50 -2.64 2.77
N ASN A 67 20.48 -3.32 1.66
CA ASN A 67 20.81 -4.71 1.56
C ASN A 67 22.33 -4.85 1.36
N TRP A 68 23.03 -5.44 2.35
CA TRP A 68 24.47 -5.66 2.27
C TRP A 68 24.84 -7.03 1.69
N GLY A 69 23.92 -7.98 1.71
CA GLY A 69 24.16 -9.30 1.14
C GLY A 69 22.93 -10.19 1.15
N GLY A 70 22.92 -11.15 0.23
CA GLY A 70 21.88 -12.17 0.15
C GLY A 70 20.56 -11.72 -0.46
N GLY A 71 20.45 -10.49 -1.00
CA GLY A 71 19.23 -10.04 -1.68
C GLY A 71 18.88 -10.98 -2.83
N TRP A 72 17.57 -11.24 -2.99
CA TRP A 72 16.99 -12.24 -3.89
C TRP A 72 17.16 -13.70 -3.45
N SER A 73 18.00 -14.03 -2.48
CA SER A 73 18.07 -15.40 -1.94
C SER A 73 16.79 -15.78 -1.18
N ASP A 74 16.03 -14.79 -0.70
CA ASP A 74 14.75 -14.90 -0.03
C ASP A 74 13.54 -14.95 -0.97
N THR A 75 13.79 -14.98 -2.30
CA THR A 75 12.72 -14.96 -3.31
C THR A 75 12.47 -16.37 -3.87
N PRO A 76 11.20 -16.81 -3.98
CA PRO A 76 10.85 -18.04 -4.67
C PRO A 76 11.25 -18.04 -6.15
N PRO A 77 11.60 -19.18 -6.75
CA PRO A 77 11.62 -20.51 -6.13
C PRO A 77 12.87 -20.83 -5.31
N TYR A 78 13.94 -20.01 -5.40
CA TYR A 78 15.23 -20.31 -4.78
C TYR A 78 15.12 -20.53 -3.26
N CYS A 79 14.43 -19.64 -2.54
CA CYS A 79 14.31 -19.77 -1.09
C CYS A 79 13.52 -21.00 -0.64
N ASN A 80 12.58 -21.49 -1.48
CA ASN A 80 11.80 -22.69 -1.18
C ASN A 80 12.63 -23.97 -1.27
N GLU A 81 13.68 -23.96 -2.10
CA GLU A 81 14.54 -25.13 -2.36
C GLU A 81 15.81 -25.11 -1.51
N ASN A 82 16.38 -23.92 -1.28
CA ASN A 82 17.72 -23.76 -0.72
C ASN A 82 17.71 -22.99 0.61
N GLY A 83 16.59 -22.42 1.01
CA GLY A 83 16.53 -21.40 2.03
C GLY A 83 17.13 -20.08 1.54
N GLY A 84 16.80 -18.99 2.23
CA GLY A 84 17.28 -17.65 1.91
C GLY A 84 17.81 -16.94 3.15
N THR A 85 18.90 -16.19 2.98
CA THR A 85 19.46 -15.36 4.05
C THR A 85 19.79 -13.99 3.52
N VAL A 86 19.26 -12.96 4.15
CA VAL A 86 19.46 -11.56 3.76
C VAL A 86 20.03 -10.77 4.92
N LEU A 87 21.08 -10.01 4.67
CA LEU A 87 21.64 -9.06 5.63
C LEU A 87 21.22 -7.65 5.24
N ASN A 88 20.32 -7.07 6.03
CA ASN A 88 19.83 -5.70 5.85
C ASN A 88 20.25 -4.82 7.02
N ALA A 89 20.47 -3.53 6.74
CA ALA A 89 20.65 -2.52 7.76
C ALA A 89 19.66 -1.36 7.57
N ALA A 90 19.12 -0.89 8.66
CA ALA A 90 18.39 0.38 8.71
C ALA A 90 19.40 1.52 8.78
N ILE A 91 19.27 2.54 7.93
CA ILE A 91 20.19 3.66 7.87
C ILE A 91 19.43 5.01 7.91
N SER A 92 20.04 5.99 8.53
CA SER A 92 19.66 7.41 8.40
C SER A 92 20.51 8.08 7.33
N LEU A 93 20.03 9.20 6.78
CA LEU A 93 20.81 10.07 5.89
C LEU A 93 21.20 11.33 6.65
N ASN A 94 22.51 11.50 6.89
CA ASN A 94 23.05 12.65 7.64
C ASN A 94 22.38 12.85 9.02
N GLY A 95 21.96 11.76 9.65
CA GLY A 95 21.26 11.77 10.94
C GLY A 95 19.74 11.86 10.85
N ASP A 96 19.18 12.11 9.67
CA ASP A 96 17.74 12.21 9.45
C ASP A 96 17.11 10.91 8.96
N LEU A 97 15.83 10.72 9.27
CA LEU A 97 15.01 9.61 8.77
C LEU A 97 14.23 10.10 7.54
N PRO A 98 14.61 9.64 6.33
CA PRO A 98 14.16 10.28 5.09
C PRO A 98 12.74 9.95 4.66
N VAL A 99 12.17 8.82 5.12
CA VAL A 99 10.80 8.46 4.79
C VAL A 99 9.86 9.09 5.81
N LYS A 100 8.98 9.97 5.35
CA LYS A 100 8.10 10.75 6.23
C LYS A 100 6.65 10.65 5.77
N VAL A 101 5.75 10.40 6.71
CA VAL A 101 4.30 10.47 6.51
C VAL A 101 3.70 11.36 7.59
N THR A 102 2.97 12.39 7.17
CA THR A 102 2.26 13.29 8.09
C THR A 102 0.76 13.16 7.86
N LEU A 103 0.04 12.81 8.91
CA LEU A 103 -1.41 12.85 8.96
C LEU A 103 -1.87 14.07 9.73
N ARG A 104 -2.90 14.74 9.21
CA ARG A 104 -3.57 15.87 9.88
C ARG A 104 -5.06 15.74 9.73
N LYS A 105 -5.76 15.99 10.81
CA LYS A 105 -7.21 16.06 10.83
C LYS A 105 -7.69 17.29 10.09
N LEU A 106 -8.70 17.14 9.25
CA LEU A 106 -9.38 18.25 8.57
C LEU A 106 -10.73 18.50 9.20
N LYS A 107 -11.17 19.76 9.19
CA LYS A 107 -12.54 20.13 9.57
C LYS A 107 -13.53 19.76 8.47
N GLU A 108 -13.10 19.84 7.20
CA GLU A 108 -13.90 19.48 6.04
C GLU A 108 -14.00 17.95 5.91
N GLU A 109 -15.16 17.49 5.49
CA GLU A 109 -15.45 16.07 5.25
C GLU A 109 -14.90 15.61 3.89
N LYS A 110 -13.57 15.60 3.77
CA LYS A 110 -12.84 15.14 2.57
C LYS A 110 -11.54 14.44 2.97
N ILE A 111 -10.98 13.68 2.02
CA ILE A 111 -9.63 13.13 2.14
C ILE A 111 -8.73 13.87 1.15
N VAL A 112 -7.55 14.25 1.63
CA VAL A 112 -6.56 14.97 0.82
C VAL A 112 -5.24 14.21 0.88
N PHE A 113 -4.68 13.89 -0.29
CA PHE A 113 -3.35 13.33 -0.40
C PHE A 113 -2.39 14.33 -1.03
N ASP A 114 -1.18 14.38 -0.49
CA ASP A 114 -0.09 15.24 -0.91
C ASP A 114 1.21 14.41 -1.00
N SER A 115 1.56 13.98 -2.21
CA SER A 115 2.77 13.19 -2.47
C SER A 115 3.88 14.14 -2.91
N ARG A 116 4.67 14.61 -1.94
CA ARG A 116 5.66 15.68 -2.15
C ARG A 116 6.81 15.28 -3.06
N ASP A 117 7.24 14.03 -2.99
CA ASP A 117 8.29 13.49 -3.86
C ASP A 117 7.84 13.29 -5.30
N MET A 118 6.52 13.26 -5.54
CA MET A 118 5.92 13.17 -6.87
C MET A 118 5.33 14.48 -7.35
N ASP A 119 5.32 15.51 -6.50
CA ASP A 119 4.68 16.81 -6.74
C ASP A 119 3.22 16.65 -7.19
N THR A 120 2.50 15.77 -6.50
CA THR A 120 1.10 15.46 -6.80
C THR A 120 0.20 15.73 -5.60
N HIS A 121 -0.95 16.33 -5.87
CA HIS A 121 -1.97 16.66 -4.88
C HIS A 121 -3.33 16.18 -5.37
N GLY A 122 -4.12 15.59 -4.47
CA GLY A 122 -5.46 15.08 -4.79
C GLY A 122 -6.44 15.26 -3.64
N GLU A 123 -7.66 15.67 -3.97
CA GLU A 123 -8.78 15.76 -3.03
C GLU A 123 -9.86 14.77 -3.42
N PHE A 124 -10.42 14.08 -2.44
CA PHE A 124 -11.39 13.01 -2.63
C PHE A 124 -12.61 13.26 -1.75
N THR A 125 -13.76 13.29 -2.38
CA THR A 125 -15.07 13.47 -1.71
C THR A 125 -15.99 12.27 -1.91
N GLU A 126 -15.62 11.38 -2.84
CA GLU A 126 -16.39 10.18 -3.17
C GLU A 126 -15.63 8.91 -2.76
N ILE A 127 -16.31 8.01 -2.06
CA ILE A 127 -15.67 6.79 -1.56
C ILE A 127 -15.17 5.87 -2.68
N LYS A 128 -15.84 5.86 -3.83
CA LYS A 128 -15.46 5.02 -4.98
C LYS A 128 -14.09 5.35 -5.53
N GLU A 129 -13.68 6.62 -5.47
CA GLU A 129 -12.35 7.06 -5.91
C GLU A 129 -11.24 6.50 -5.01
N LEU A 130 -11.53 6.31 -3.73
CA LEU A 130 -10.61 5.77 -2.73
C LEU A 130 -10.57 4.23 -2.74
N GLN A 131 -11.66 3.59 -3.13
CA GLN A 131 -11.76 2.12 -3.20
C GLN A 131 -11.03 1.53 -4.41
N ASN A 132 -10.68 2.34 -5.41
CA ASN A 132 -9.90 1.91 -6.56
C ASN A 132 -8.40 2.17 -6.30
N CYS A 133 -7.71 1.18 -5.73
CA CYS A 133 -6.27 1.23 -5.46
C CYS A 133 -5.44 0.29 -6.35
N SER A 134 -6.08 -0.39 -7.31
CA SER A 134 -5.43 -1.39 -8.16
C SER A 134 -4.84 -0.84 -9.46
N ASP A 135 -5.02 0.45 -9.75
CA ASP A 135 -4.41 1.10 -10.91
C ASP A 135 -2.94 1.43 -10.60
N PRO A 136 -1.97 0.79 -11.29
CA PRO A 136 -0.55 1.04 -11.06
C PRO A 136 -0.10 2.44 -11.51
N TYR A 137 -0.91 3.15 -12.28
CA TYR A 137 -0.64 4.51 -12.74
C TYR A 137 -1.28 5.58 -11.84
N ASP A 138 -2.09 5.19 -10.86
CA ASP A 138 -2.64 6.12 -9.89
C ASP A 138 -1.54 6.58 -8.92
N PRO A 139 -1.19 7.89 -8.89
CA PRO A 139 -0.14 8.40 -8.01
C PRO A 139 -0.47 8.24 -6.52
N PHE A 140 -1.73 7.98 -6.19
CA PHE A 140 -2.22 7.81 -4.83
C PHE A 140 -2.62 6.36 -4.49
N ALA A 141 -2.27 5.38 -5.34
CA ALA A 141 -2.61 3.98 -5.11
C ALA A 141 -2.18 3.49 -3.72
N LEU A 142 -0.96 3.86 -3.29
CA LEU A 142 -0.41 3.49 -1.98
C LEU A 142 -1.23 4.04 -0.81
N GLN A 143 -1.57 5.33 -0.84
CA GLN A 143 -2.35 5.99 0.21
C GLN A 143 -3.78 5.43 0.27
N LYS A 144 -4.38 5.17 -0.88
CA LYS A 144 -5.71 4.53 -1.00
C LYS A 144 -5.68 3.12 -0.44
N ALA A 145 -4.68 2.31 -0.83
CA ALA A 145 -4.48 0.97 -0.29
C ALA A 145 -4.31 0.99 1.23
N ALA A 146 -3.49 1.91 1.76
CA ALA A 146 -3.29 2.05 3.20
C ALA A 146 -4.61 2.32 3.95
N LEU A 147 -5.49 3.20 3.44
CA LEU A 147 -6.80 3.45 4.06
C LEU A 147 -7.68 2.19 4.07
N LEU A 148 -7.63 1.39 3.00
CA LEU A 148 -8.41 0.16 2.88
C LEU A 148 -7.86 -0.93 3.80
N VAL A 149 -6.57 -1.21 3.74
CA VAL A 149 -5.95 -2.29 4.55
C VAL A 149 -6.02 -1.99 6.04
N CYS A 150 -5.88 -0.73 6.44
CA CYS A 150 -6.08 -0.31 7.82
C CYS A 150 -7.55 -0.31 8.27
N GLY A 151 -8.50 -0.67 7.41
CA GLY A 151 -9.92 -0.70 7.73
C GLY A 151 -10.52 0.66 8.11
N ILE A 152 -9.90 1.76 7.68
CA ILE A 152 -10.41 3.13 7.90
C ILE A 152 -11.59 3.40 6.98
N ILE A 153 -11.48 2.97 5.73
CA ILE A 153 -12.59 2.96 4.77
C ILE A 153 -12.96 1.52 4.42
N PRO A 154 -14.26 1.21 4.19
CA PRO A 154 -14.68 -0.13 3.83
C PRO A 154 -14.40 -0.42 2.35
N LYS A 155 -14.24 -1.70 2.02
CA LYS A 155 -14.14 -2.18 0.62
C LYS A 155 -15.32 -1.82 -0.25
N LYS A 156 -16.50 -1.91 0.34
CA LYS A 156 -17.79 -1.62 -0.27
C LYS A 156 -18.55 -0.72 0.66
N GLY A 157 -19.04 0.36 0.15
CA GLY A 157 -19.78 1.32 0.95
C GLY A 157 -20.13 2.51 0.06
N ASN A 158 -21.01 3.35 0.56
CA ASN A 158 -21.68 4.30 -0.31
C ASN A 158 -21.48 5.74 0.11
N ASP A 159 -21.03 6.00 1.35
CA ASP A 159 -20.98 7.38 1.85
C ASP A 159 -19.67 7.67 2.60
N LEU A 160 -18.80 8.44 1.93
CA LEU A 160 -17.57 8.92 2.54
C LEU A 160 -17.84 9.91 3.67
N LYS A 161 -18.87 10.75 3.55
CA LYS A 161 -19.20 11.76 4.55
C LYS A 161 -19.61 11.12 5.87
N GLU A 162 -20.42 10.04 5.80
CA GLU A 162 -20.80 9.29 7.01
C GLU A 162 -19.57 8.74 7.73
N ILE A 163 -18.61 8.19 6.96
CA ILE A 163 -17.37 7.65 7.52
C ILE A 163 -16.54 8.77 8.17
N LEU A 164 -16.34 9.90 7.49
CA LEU A 164 -15.55 11.02 7.99
C LEU A 164 -16.23 11.69 9.18
N HIS A 165 -17.53 11.83 9.17
CA HIS A 165 -18.30 12.33 10.33
C HIS A 165 -18.07 11.43 11.56
N ARG A 166 -18.12 10.13 11.40
CA ARG A 166 -17.87 9.14 12.46
C ARG A 166 -16.42 9.20 12.95
N LEU A 167 -15.45 9.36 12.04
CA LEU A 167 -14.02 9.55 12.37
C LEU A 167 -13.77 10.88 13.10
N GLY A 168 -14.72 11.81 13.05
CA GLY A 168 -14.66 13.14 13.68
C GLY A 168 -13.96 14.19 12.83
N GLY A 169 -13.81 13.97 11.52
CA GLY A 169 -13.25 14.93 10.55
C GLY A 169 -12.65 14.25 9.34
N GLY A 170 -12.20 15.05 8.38
CA GLY A 170 -11.47 14.57 7.21
C GLY A 170 -10.01 14.24 7.52
N ILE A 171 -9.34 13.69 6.53
CA ILE A 171 -7.93 13.26 6.64
C ILE A 171 -7.10 13.99 5.58
N PHE A 172 -6.03 14.64 6.01
CA PHE A 172 -4.92 15.03 5.14
C PHE A 172 -3.76 14.06 5.38
N MET A 173 -3.23 13.46 4.32
CA MET A 173 -2.06 12.59 4.37
C MET A 173 -1.00 13.09 3.40
N SER A 174 0.13 13.54 3.92
CA SER A 174 1.31 13.90 3.14
C SER A 174 2.34 12.78 3.23
N THR A 175 2.91 12.42 2.07
CA THR A 175 4.00 11.45 1.95
C THR A 175 5.21 12.10 1.32
N GLU A 176 6.40 11.79 1.85
CA GLU A 176 7.66 12.40 1.41
C GLU A 176 8.81 11.41 1.58
N VAL A 177 9.68 11.34 0.58
CA VAL A 177 10.97 10.65 0.65
C VAL A 177 12.07 11.63 0.33
N VAL A 178 12.78 12.10 1.37
CA VAL A 178 13.71 13.24 1.30
C VAL A 178 15.09 12.78 0.84
N ASN A 179 15.64 13.44 -0.18
CA ASN A 179 17.02 13.25 -0.65
C ASN A 179 17.36 11.82 -1.10
N VAL A 180 16.36 11.05 -1.56
CA VAL A 180 16.56 9.70 -2.07
C VAL A 180 16.12 9.64 -3.53
N PRO A 181 17.03 9.29 -4.46
CA PRO A 181 16.66 9.16 -5.87
C PRO A 181 15.64 8.05 -6.09
N LYS A 182 14.67 8.28 -6.98
CA LYS A 182 13.74 7.24 -7.42
C LYS A 182 14.52 6.09 -8.05
N GLY A 183 14.11 4.86 -7.76
CA GLY A 183 14.79 3.66 -8.28
C GLY A 183 16.13 3.34 -7.58
N SER A 184 16.42 3.95 -6.44
CA SER A 184 17.65 3.71 -5.67
C SER A 184 17.81 2.29 -5.12
N GLY A 185 16.76 1.46 -5.14
CA GLY A 185 16.79 0.10 -4.57
C GLY A 185 16.80 0.05 -3.02
N LEU A 186 16.56 1.18 -2.36
CA LEU A 186 16.61 1.29 -0.90
C LEU A 186 15.29 0.88 -0.20
N GLY A 187 14.37 0.24 -0.95
CA GLY A 187 13.10 -0.28 -0.41
C GLY A 187 12.09 0.82 0.00
N THR A 188 12.21 2.00 -0.59
CA THR A 188 11.42 3.19 -0.20
C THR A 188 9.92 2.97 -0.25
N SER A 189 9.41 2.26 -1.26
CA SER A 189 7.96 2.03 -1.42
C SER A 189 7.37 1.21 -0.27
N SER A 190 8.00 0.09 0.12
CA SER A 190 7.54 -0.74 1.23
C SER A 190 7.66 -0.02 2.57
N ILE A 191 8.73 0.76 2.76
CA ILE A 191 8.93 1.55 3.98
C ILE A 191 7.88 2.66 4.06
N LEU A 192 7.56 3.31 2.93
CA LEU A 192 6.53 4.33 2.86
C LEU A 192 5.14 3.75 3.16
N ALA A 193 4.84 2.54 2.64
CA ALA A 193 3.62 1.82 2.98
C ALA A 193 3.53 1.57 4.49
N GLY A 194 4.59 1.06 5.12
CA GLY A 194 4.67 0.87 6.57
C GLY A 194 4.49 2.16 7.36
N ALA A 195 5.06 3.27 6.86
CA ALA A 195 4.88 4.58 7.47
C ALA A 195 3.42 5.07 7.38
N CYS A 196 2.72 4.83 6.25
CA CYS A 196 1.31 5.14 6.08
C CYS A 196 0.43 4.34 7.06
N VAL A 197 0.62 3.02 7.12
CA VAL A 197 -0.11 2.12 8.03
C VAL A 197 0.10 2.56 9.49
N LYS A 198 1.36 2.75 9.88
CA LYS A 198 1.71 3.21 11.24
C LYS A 198 1.08 4.56 11.57
N ALA A 199 1.17 5.52 10.66
CA ALA A 199 0.60 6.86 10.87
C ALA A 199 -0.93 6.81 11.03
N LEU A 200 -1.62 5.98 10.24
CA LEU A 200 -3.06 5.77 10.37
C LEU A 200 -3.42 5.17 11.73
N PHE A 201 -2.80 4.06 12.13
CA PHE A 201 -3.06 3.42 13.41
C PHE A 201 -2.80 4.35 14.59
N ASP A 202 -1.66 5.05 14.61
CA ASP A 202 -1.31 6.02 15.64
C ASP A 202 -2.30 7.20 15.72
N SER A 203 -2.85 7.63 14.57
CA SER A 203 -3.77 8.77 14.50
C SER A 203 -5.18 8.42 14.98
N VAL A 204 -5.64 7.19 14.72
CA VAL A 204 -6.98 6.75 15.13
C VAL A 204 -6.96 5.93 16.43
N GLY A 205 -5.81 5.74 17.06
CA GLY A 205 -5.67 5.05 18.35
C GLY A 205 -5.88 3.53 18.26
N ILE A 206 -5.61 2.91 17.11
CA ILE A 206 -5.58 1.45 16.98
C ILE A 206 -4.31 0.93 17.62
N THR A 207 -4.44 -0.01 18.56
CA THR A 207 -3.30 -0.72 19.13
C THR A 207 -2.80 -1.78 18.15
N TYR A 208 -1.49 -1.84 17.95
CA TYR A 208 -0.85 -2.74 17.00
C TYR A 208 0.50 -3.24 17.50
N THR A 209 0.94 -4.36 16.96
CA THR A 209 2.31 -4.89 17.09
C THR A 209 3.13 -4.55 15.85
N GLN A 210 4.42 -4.87 15.86
CA GLN A 210 5.25 -4.75 14.65
C GLN A 210 4.81 -5.73 13.55
N GLU A 211 4.35 -6.92 13.95
CA GLU A 211 3.82 -7.94 13.03
C GLU A 211 2.56 -7.43 12.34
N ASP A 212 1.66 -6.74 13.05
CA ASP A 212 0.48 -6.14 12.46
C ASP A 212 0.82 -5.14 11.36
N ILE A 213 1.85 -4.28 11.56
CA ILE A 213 2.32 -3.36 10.52
C ILE A 213 2.82 -4.14 9.31
N TYR A 214 3.62 -5.19 9.55
CA TYR A 214 4.19 -6.03 8.50
C TYR A 214 3.10 -6.71 7.68
N ASP A 215 2.13 -7.33 8.33
CA ASP A 215 1.01 -8.01 7.67
C ASP A 215 0.19 -7.04 6.79
N HIS A 216 -0.09 -5.83 7.30
CA HIS A 216 -0.82 -4.81 6.54
C HIS A 216 -0.03 -4.24 5.35
N VAL A 217 1.31 -4.28 5.39
CA VAL A 217 2.15 -3.85 4.25
C VAL A 217 2.23 -4.93 3.18
N LEU A 218 2.12 -6.21 3.55
CA LEU A 218 2.11 -7.33 2.60
C LEU A 218 0.75 -7.53 1.91
N CYS A 219 -0.31 -6.99 2.49
CA CYS A 219 -1.64 -6.95 1.89
C CYS A 219 -1.71 -5.97 0.72
#